data_44120e8aab4a20ec4d250a3288403082
#
_entry.id   44120e8aab4a20ec4d250a3288403082
#
_cell.length_a   1.000
_cell.length_b   1.000
_cell.length_c   1.000
_cell.angle_alpha   90.00
_cell.angle_beta   90.00
_cell.angle_gamma   90.00
#
_symmetry.space_group_name_H-M   'P 1'
#
loop_
_entity.id
_entity.type
_entity.pdbx_description
1 polymer ?
#
loop_
_entity_poly.entity_id
_entity_poly.type
_entity_poly.pdbx_seq_one_letter_code
_entity_poly.pdbx_strand_id
1 'polypeptide(L)'
;MAEKIKTILITQQDPGSDKNPYVDLAKKHKLKIDYRPFVHVEGVSGQDFRQQRVDFAEHPSVLFTSRNAVDHYFRLAKELRITVSDATKYFCLSEAIAFYLQKYTQFRKRKIFYGNGTFAEIMDFVKKHKTEKFMLPCSDMLKPSIPEILTKEKIDFSKAVMYKTVCSDLSDLADVKYDMLVFFSPSDIESLFKNFPKFKQNTTKIAVFGQTTAQAVENAKLRIDIMAPNPKAPSMSKAIELFIQQK
;
A
#
# COMPACT_ATOMS: atom_id res chain seq x y z
N MET A 1 28.74 -23.41 -12.05
CA MET A 1 27.96 -22.73 -13.13
C MET A 1 26.86 -21.93 -12.44
N ALA A 2 26.72 -20.64 -12.78
CA ALA A 2 25.63 -19.82 -12.21
C ALA A 2 24.29 -20.36 -12.74
N GLU A 3 23.38 -20.75 -11.85
CA GLU A 3 22.07 -21.25 -12.23
C GLU A 3 21.29 -20.19 -13.01
N LYS A 4 20.78 -20.57 -14.18
CA LYS A 4 20.02 -19.68 -15.06
C LYS A 4 18.62 -19.46 -14.46
N ILE A 5 18.26 -18.20 -14.21
CA ILE A 5 16.92 -17.84 -13.76
C ILE A 5 15.91 -18.16 -14.86
N LYS A 6 14.85 -18.89 -14.52
CA LYS A 6 13.74 -19.27 -15.40
C LYS A 6 12.38 -18.87 -14.81
N THR A 7 12.25 -18.91 -13.49
CA THR A 7 10.99 -18.67 -12.77
C THR A 7 11.15 -17.54 -11.76
N ILE A 8 10.22 -16.57 -11.80
CA ILE A 8 10.20 -15.41 -10.92
C ILE A 8 8.83 -15.29 -10.29
N LEU A 9 8.77 -15.12 -8.98
CA LEU A 9 7.55 -14.78 -8.26
C LEU A 9 7.59 -13.32 -7.82
N ILE A 10 6.57 -12.56 -8.21
CA ILE A 10 6.34 -11.18 -7.81
C ILE A 10 5.29 -11.16 -6.73
N THR A 11 5.61 -10.59 -5.55
CA THR A 11 4.74 -10.59 -4.35
C THR A 11 3.58 -9.58 -4.42
N GLN A 12 3.30 -9.03 -5.59
CA GLN A 12 2.22 -8.09 -5.86
C GLN A 12 1.13 -8.72 -6.71
N GLN A 13 -0.02 -8.05 -6.76
CA GLN A 13 -1.08 -8.41 -7.70
C GLN A 13 -0.64 -8.16 -9.14
N ASP A 14 -1.05 -9.05 -10.05
CA ASP A 14 -0.87 -8.83 -11.49
C ASP A 14 -1.60 -7.53 -11.89
N PRO A 15 -0.90 -6.55 -12.49
CA PRO A 15 -1.52 -5.32 -12.94
C PRO A 15 -2.51 -5.52 -14.09
N GLY A 16 -2.58 -6.71 -14.71
CA GLY A 16 -3.54 -7.06 -15.75
C GLY A 16 -3.47 -6.18 -17.02
N SER A 17 -2.34 -5.53 -17.26
CA SER A 17 -2.15 -4.57 -18.35
C SER A 17 -1.15 -5.10 -19.36
N ASP A 18 -1.46 -5.00 -20.64
CA ASP A 18 -0.55 -5.33 -21.76
C ASP A 18 0.73 -4.47 -21.76
N LYS A 19 0.69 -3.29 -21.12
CA LYS A 19 1.84 -2.39 -20.95
C LYS A 19 2.67 -2.71 -19.70
N ASN A 20 2.50 -3.89 -19.11
CA ASN A 20 3.27 -4.31 -17.96
C ASN A 20 4.74 -4.62 -18.37
N PRO A 21 5.76 -3.91 -17.83
CA PRO A 21 7.17 -4.10 -18.22
C PRO A 21 7.71 -5.50 -17.93
N TYR A 22 7.05 -6.25 -17.06
CA TYR A 22 7.40 -7.65 -16.80
C TYR A 22 6.98 -8.59 -17.91
N VAL A 23 5.96 -8.26 -18.69
CA VAL A 23 5.56 -9.04 -19.87
C VAL A 23 6.66 -9.01 -20.92
N ASP A 24 7.23 -7.83 -21.18
CA ASP A 24 8.34 -7.68 -22.13
C ASP A 24 9.60 -8.39 -21.64
N LEU A 25 9.89 -8.26 -20.33
CA LEU A 25 11.01 -8.96 -19.69
C LEU A 25 10.86 -10.49 -19.82
N ALA A 26 9.67 -11.03 -19.58
CA ALA A 26 9.37 -12.44 -19.68
C ALA A 26 9.60 -12.96 -21.11
N LYS A 27 9.07 -12.26 -22.12
CA LYS A 27 9.23 -12.61 -23.54
C LYS A 27 10.71 -12.56 -23.96
N LYS A 28 11.42 -11.48 -23.64
CA LYS A 28 12.81 -11.24 -24.04
C LYS A 28 13.78 -12.29 -23.49
N HIS A 29 13.59 -12.70 -22.24
CA HIS A 29 14.50 -13.62 -21.53
C HIS A 29 13.96 -15.04 -21.36
N LYS A 30 12.78 -15.35 -21.92
CA LYS A 30 12.10 -16.64 -21.81
C LYS A 30 11.89 -17.06 -20.36
N LEU A 31 11.36 -16.11 -19.55
CA LEU A 31 11.07 -16.31 -18.13
C LEU A 31 9.60 -16.64 -17.91
N LYS A 32 9.31 -17.47 -16.92
CA LYS A 32 8.00 -17.59 -16.34
C LYS A 32 7.91 -16.61 -15.15
N ILE A 33 7.01 -15.64 -15.23
CA ILE A 33 6.79 -14.66 -14.16
C ILE A 33 5.38 -14.85 -13.63
N ASP A 34 5.28 -15.24 -12.38
CA ASP A 34 4.03 -15.43 -11.67
C ASP A 34 3.82 -14.28 -10.67
N TYR A 35 2.56 -13.91 -10.44
CA TYR A 35 2.15 -12.90 -9.47
C TYR A 35 1.35 -13.56 -8.36
N ARG A 36 1.72 -13.30 -7.12
CA ARG A 36 0.98 -13.78 -5.96
C ARG A 36 1.08 -12.76 -4.83
N PRO A 37 0.02 -11.99 -4.55
CA PRO A 37 0.04 -11.02 -3.45
C PRO A 37 0.32 -11.72 -2.12
N PHE A 38 1.40 -11.34 -1.45
CA PHE A 38 1.77 -11.87 -0.14
C PHE A 38 0.98 -11.20 0.98
N VAL A 39 0.47 -10.02 0.70
CA VAL A 39 -0.41 -9.28 1.60
C VAL A 39 -1.62 -8.75 0.83
N HIS A 40 -2.73 -8.59 1.52
CA HIS A 40 -3.92 -7.93 0.98
C HIS A 40 -4.55 -7.01 2.03
N VAL A 41 -5.49 -6.20 1.58
CA VAL A 41 -6.21 -5.26 2.45
C VAL A 41 -7.55 -5.86 2.84
N GLU A 42 -7.81 -5.94 4.15
CA GLU A 42 -9.09 -6.32 4.71
C GLU A 42 -9.76 -5.14 5.42
N GLY A 43 -11.07 -5.01 5.22
CA GLY A 43 -11.85 -4.01 5.95
C GLY A 43 -12.05 -4.40 7.41
N VAL A 44 -11.90 -3.43 8.31
CA VAL A 44 -12.33 -3.58 9.71
C VAL A 44 -13.84 -3.74 9.74
N SER A 45 -14.36 -4.67 10.55
CA SER A 45 -15.80 -4.87 10.72
C SER A 45 -16.46 -3.65 11.39
N GLY A 46 -17.76 -3.45 11.16
CA GLY A 46 -18.50 -2.40 11.86
C GLY A 46 -18.50 -2.59 13.38
N GLN A 47 -18.47 -3.85 13.85
CA GLN A 47 -18.36 -4.15 15.29
C GLN A 47 -17.02 -3.68 15.87
N ASP A 48 -15.89 -4.01 15.23
CA ASP A 48 -14.57 -3.60 15.67
C ASP A 48 -14.38 -2.09 15.56
N PHE A 49 -14.95 -1.47 14.50
CA PHE A 49 -14.88 -0.02 14.34
C PHE A 49 -15.58 0.72 15.48
N ARG A 50 -16.74 0.25 15.96
CA ARG A 50 -17.44 0.87 17.10
C ARG A 50 -16.59 0.89 18.38
N GLN A 51 -15.69 -0.08 18.57
CA GLN A 51 -14.78 -0.10 19.72
C GLN A 51 -13.79 1.09 19.72
N GLN A 52 -13.50 1.67 18.54
CA GLN A 52 -12.63 2.83 18.43
C GLN A 52 -13.29 4.14 18.92
N ARG A 53 -14.61 4.15 19.13
CA ARG A 53 -15.37 5.32 19.61
C ARG A 53 -15.21 6.56 18.73
N VAL A 54 -15.10 6.37 17.43
CA VAL A 54 -15.04 7.44 16.42
C VAL A 54 -16.39 7.57 15.77
N ASP A 55 -17.06 8.72 15.97
CA ASP A 55 -18.38 8.98 15.42
C ASP A 55 -18.27 9.81 14.12
N PHE A 56 -18.93 9.36 13.06
CA PHE A 56 -19.00 10.07 11.78
C PHE A 56 -19.68 11.44 11.92
N ALA A 57 -20.68 11.55 12.78
CA ALA A 57 -21.45 12.79 12.97
C ALA A 57 -20.64 13.91 13.63
N GLU A 58 -19.65 13.53 14.47
CA GLU A 58 -18.78 14.51 15.12
C GLU A 58 -17.66 15.06 14.22
N HIS A 59 -17.50 14.52 13.02
CA HIS A 59 -16.40 14.85 12.12
C HIS A 59 -16.91 15.46 10.81
N PRO A 60 -17.16 16.77 10.77
CA PRO A 60 -17.61 17.45 9.55
C PRO A 60 -16.56 17.48 8.44
N SER A 61 -15.31 17.14 8.76
CA SER A 61 -14.18 17.15 7.85
C SER A 61 -13.47 15.78 7.83
N VAL A 62 -13.17 15.27 6.63
CA VAL A 62 -12.52 13.98 6.44
C VAL A 62 -11.24 14.14 5.62
N LEU A 63 -10.13 13.60 6.11
CA LEU A 63 -8.82 13.68 5.45
C LEU A 63 -8.45 12.32 4.83
N PHE A 64 -8.49 12.23 3.50
CA PHE A 64 -8.17 11.05 2.74
C PHE A 64 -6.73 11.04 2.21
N THR A 65 -5.96 10.04 2.58
CA THR A 65 -4.57 9.84 2.16
C THR A 65 -4.41 8.75 1.09
N SER A 66 -5.46 7.96 0.82
CA SER A 66 -5.45 6.89 -0.18
C SER A 66 -6.85 6.58 -0.71
N ARG A 67 -6.92 5.89 -1.85
CA ARG A 67 -8.19 5.37 -2.40
C ARG A 67 -8.81 4.31 -1.48
N ASN A 68 -7.99 3.46 -0.85
CA ASN A 68 -8.47 2.49 0.14
C ASN A 68 -9.18 3.18 1.32
N ALA A 69 -8.65 4.33 1.78
CA ALA A 69 -9.30 5.10 2.83
C ALA A 69 -10.69 5.61 2.41
N VAL A 70 -10.85 6.04 1.16
CA VAL A 70 -12.15 6.42 0.59
C VAL A 70 -13.10 5.22 0.55
N ASP A 71 -12.68 4.10 -0.05
CA ASP A 71 -13.52 2.90 -0.18
C ASP A 71 -13.98 2.39 1.18
N HIS A 72 -13.09 2.29 2.16
CA HIS A 72 -13.41 1.76 3.47
C HIS A 72 -14.22 2.73 4.34
N TYR A 73 -14.08 4.04 4.16
CA TYR A 73 -14.93 5.04 4.80
C TYR A 73 -16.40 4.85 4.39
N PHE A 74 -16.67 4.81 3.08
CA PHE A 74 -18.05 4.65 2.60
C PHE A 74 -18.58 3.23 2.81
N ARG A 75 -17.73 2.20 2.77
CA ARG A 75 -18.13 0.84 3.14
C ARG A 75 -18.60 0.77 4.57
N LEU A 76 -17.85 1.34 5.52
CA LEU A 76 -18.23 1.35 6.94
C LEU A 76 -19.48 2.20 7.18
N ALA A 77 -19.58 3.38 6.56
CA ALA A 77 -20.81 4.19 6.65
C ALA A 77 -22.04 3.37 6.24
N LYS A 78 -21.96 2.65 5.10
CA LYS A 78 -23.04 1.78 4.62
C LYS A 78 -23.32 0.63 5.59
N GLU A 79 -22.30 -0.09 6.06
CA GLU A 79 -22.41 -1.22 6.99
C GLU A 79 -23.04 -0.79 8.32
N LEU A 80 -22.66 0.38 8.82
CA LEU A 80 -23.18 0.95 10.06
C LEU A 80 -24.53 1.69 9.88
N ARG A 81 -25.03 1.76 8.63
CA ARG A 81 -26.27 2.49 8.27
C ARG A 81 -26.20 3.98 8.61
N ILE A 82 -24.99 4.57 8.45
CA ILE A 82 -24.75 6.00 8.69
C ILE A 82 -24.95 6.74 7.38
N THR A 83 -25.81 7.77 7.40
CA THR A 83 -25.92 8.70 6.29
C THR A 83 -24.83 9.75 6.40
N VAL A 84 -23.89 9.75 5.46
CA VAL A 84 -22.84 10.79 5.40
C VAL A 84 -23.48 12.11 4.99
N SER A 85 -23.26 13.15 5.80
CA SER A 85 -23.87 14.45 5.57
C SER A 85 -23.40 15.07 4.24
N ASP A 86 -24.33 15.65 3.51
CA ASP A 86 -24.02 16.48 2.33
C ASP A 86 -23.14 17.70 2.67
N ALA A 87 -23.08 18.08 3.95
CA ALA A 87 -22.23 19.17 4.42
C ALA A 87 -20.77 18.75 4.64
N THR A 88 -20.47 17.44 4.68
CA THR A 88 -19.12 16.92 4.90
C THR A 88 -18.13 17.49 3.90
N LYS A 89 -16.98 17.94 4.41
CA LYS A 89 -15.84 18.40 3.62
C LYS A 89 -14.80 17.31 3.52
N TYR A 90 -14.18 17.20 2.36
CA TYR A 90 -13.18 16.20 2.07
C TYR A 90 -11.84 16.84 1.71
N PHE A 91 -10.80 16.42 2.38
CA PHE A 91 -9.42 16.86 2.16
C PHE A 91 -8.63 15.68 1.62
N CYS A 92 -8.25 15.74 0.36
CA CYS A 92 -7.61 14.65 -0.35
C CYS A 92 -6.14 14.94 -0.57
N LEU A 93 -5.26 14.00 -0.25
CA LEU A 93 -3.82 14.15 -0.42
C LEU A 93 -3.43 14.51 -1.86
N SER A 94 -4.19 14.02 -2.85
CA SER A 94 -3.94 14.28 -4.27
C SER A 94 -5.24 14.45 -5.06
N GLU A 95 -5.13 15.07 -6.23
CA GLU A 95 -6.21 15.20 -7.19
C GLU A 95 -6.80 13.84 -7.60
N ALA A 96 -5.95 12.83 -7.78
CA ALA A 96 -6.38 11.46 -8.12
C ALA A 96 -7.29 10.84 -7.05
N ILE A 97 -7.09 11.17 -5.76
CA ILE A 97 -7.99 10.73 -4.67
C ILE A 97 -9.29 11.54 -4.72
N ALA A 98 -9.22 12.84 -4.97
CA ALA A 98 -10.41 13.70 -5.09
C ALA A 98 -11.31 13.28 -6.26
N PHE A 99 -10.75 12.92 -7.41
CA PHE A 99 -11.52 12.37 -8.53
C PHE A 99 -12.09 10.97 -8.19
N TYR A 100 -11.32 10.13 -7.50
CA TYR A 100 -11.81 8.81 -7.08
C TYR A 100 -13.01 8.92 -6.11
N LEU A 101 -13.06 9.95 -5.29
CA LEU A 101 -14.16 10.23 -4.38
C LEU A 101 -15.52 10.38 -5.10
N GLN A 102 -15.51 10.76 -6.39
CA GLN A 102 -16.74 10.89 -7.20
C GLN A 102 -17.51 9.57 -7.35
N LYS A 103 -16.87 8.43 -7.10
CA LYS A 103 -17.54 7.12 -7.03
C LYS A 103 -18.63 7.07 -5.95
N TYR A 104 -18.51 7.92 -4.92
CA TYR A 104 -19.36 7.89 -3.73
C TYR A 104 -20.15 9.17 -3.50
N THR A 105 -19.67 10.32 -3.99
CA THR A 105 -20.32 11.61 -3.80
C THR A 105 -20.11 12.53 -5.00
N GLN A 106 -21.02 13.49 -5.19
CA GLN A 106 -20.86 14.48 -6.25
C GLN A 106 -19.69 15.42 -5.97
N PHE A 107 -18.89 15.71 -7.00
CA PHE A 107 -17.80 16.65 -6.88
C PHE A 107 -18.33 18.09 -6.70
N ARG A 108 -18.00 18.70 -5.56
CA ARG A 108 -18.36 20.08 -5.23
C ARG A 108 -17.10 20.85 -4.83
N LYS A 109 -16.63 21.79 -5.68
CA LYS A 109 -15.41 22.60 -5.46
C LYS A 109 -15.31 23.24 -4.06
N ARG A 110 -16.44 23.55 -3.43
CA ARG A 110 -16.47 24.17 -2.09
C ARG A 110 -16.29 23.17 -0.94
N LYS A 111 -16.31 21.87 -1.23
CA LYS A 111 -16.30 20.80 -0.21
C LYS A 111 -15.19 19.78 -0.42
N ILE A 112 -14.54 19.79 -1.58
CA ILE A 112 -13.46 18.86 -1.90
C ILE A 112 -12.20 19.67 -2.18
N PHE A 113 -11.22 19.53 -1.28
CA PHE A 113 -9.92 20.17 -1.33
C PHE A 113 -8.87 19.11 -1.63
N TYR A 114 -7.86 19.41 -2.43
CA TYR A 114 -6.79 18.44 -2.72
C TYR A 114 -5.45 19.13 -2.93
N GLY A 115 -4.38 18.41 -2.59
CA GLY A 115 -3.00 18.75 -2.88
C GLY A 115 -2.45 17.98 -4.08
N ASN A 116 -1.16 18.15 -4.36
CA ASN A 116 -0.45 17.49 -5.48
C ASN A 116 0.23 16.17 -5.07
N GLY A 117 -0.16 15.59 -3.93
CA GLY A 117 0.38 14.31 -3.44
C GLY A 117 1.31 14.43 -2.24
N THR A 118 1.67 15.64 -1.81
CA THR A 118 2.42 15.88 -0.59
C THR A 118 1.52 16.28 0.57
N PHE A 119 1.88 15.85 1.79
CA PHE A 119 1.07 16.19 2.96
C PHE A 119 1.16 17.68 3.30
N ALA A 120 2.27 18.35 2.97
CA ALA A 120 2.44 19.78 3.21
C ALA A 120 1.42 20.62 2.47
N GLU A 121 1.14 20.30 1.21
CA GLU A 121 0.19 21.07 0.39
C GLU A 121 -1.26 20.98 0.87
N ILE A 122 -1.71 19.78 1.26
CA ILE A 122 -3.07 19.64 1.79
C ILE A 122 -3.21 20.31 3.16
N MET A 123 -2.13 20.46 3.92
CA MET A 123 -2.14 21.13 5.23
C MET A 123 -2.51 22.60 5.13
N ASP A 124 -2.25 23.28 4.01
CA ASP A 124 -2.68 24.67 3.82
C ASP A 124 -4.21 24.80 3.81
N PHE A 125 -4.90 23.82 3.26
CA PHE A 125 -6.37 23.76 3.31
C PHE A 125 -6.87 23.32 4.69
N VAL A 126 -6.23 22.33 5.31
CA VAL A 126 -6.58 21.83 6.66
C VAL A 126 -6.47 22.96 7.69
N LYS A 127 -5.39 23.78 7.64
CA LYS A 127 -5.19 24.93 8.55
C LYS A 127 -6.28 26.00 8.44
N LYS A 128 -6.83 26.22 7.25
CA LYS A 128 -7.95 27.14 7.05
C LYS A 128 -9.26 26.67 7.70
N HIS A 129 -9.32 25.37 8.03
CA HIS A 129 -10.48 24.73 8.66
C HIS A 129 -10.16 24.16 10.05
N LYS A 130 -9.12 24.68 10.72
CA LYS A 130 -8.61 24.15 11.99
C LYS A 130 -9.58 24.15 13.16
N THR A 131 -10.70 24.88 13.04
CA THR A 131 -11.78 24.89 14.02
C THR A 131 -12.72 23.69 13.90
N GLU A 132 -12.57 22.90 12.84
CA GLU A 132 -13.38 21.71 12.58
C GLU A 132 -12.64 20.48 13.10
N LYS A 133 -13.39 19.46 13.52
CA LYS A 133 -12.84 18.16 13.90
C LYS A 133 -12.68 17.27 12.65
N PHE A 134 -11.51 16.71 12.48
CA PHE A 134 -11.18 15.89 11.32
C PHE A 134 -11.25 14.39 11.63
N MET A 135 -11.86 13.61 10.75
CA MET A 135 -11.64 12.18 10.72
C MET A 135 -10.49 11.85 9.78
N LEU A 136 -9.57 11.00 10.24
CA LEU A 136 -8.46 10.46 9.44
C LEU A 136 -8.69 8.96 9.19
N PRO A 137 -9.45 8.56 8.14
CA PRO A 137 -9.59 7.17 7.73
C PRO A 137 -8.24 6.62 7.28
N CYS A 138 -7.80 5.51 7.87
CA CYS A 138 -6.47 4.98 7.64
C CYS A 138 -6.41 3.46 7.81
N SER A 139 -5.26 2.89 7.47
CA SER A 139 -4.91 1.53 7.85
C SER A 139 -4.31 1.47 9.25
N ASP A 140 -4.21 0.26 9.78
CA ASP A 140 -3.43 -0.06 10.99
C ASP A 140 -1.95 0.33 10.84
N MET A 141 -1.42 0.31 9.60
CA MET A 141 -0.04 0.64 9.23
C MET A 141 0.13 2.12 8.83
N LEU A 142 -0.68 3.04 9.40
CA LEU A 142 -0.55 4.47 9.12
C LEU A 142 0.83 5.00 9.51
N LYS A 143 1.49 5.70 8.59
CA LYS A 143 2.80 6.34 8.86
C LYS A 143 2.68 7.35 10.00
N PRO A 144 3.55 7.28 11.03
CA PRO A 144 3.49 8.16 12.21
C PRO A 144 3.58 9.65 11.87
N SER A 145 4.28 9.99 10.78
CA SER A 145 4.49 11.39 10.36
C SER A 145 3.20 12.18 10.12
N ILE A 146 2.11 11.52 9.69
CA ILE A 146 0.82 12.20 9.42
C ILE A 146 0.16 12.66 10.74
N PRO A 147 -0.09 11.78 11.72
CA PRO A 147 -0.57 12.21 13.04
C PRO A 147 0.33 13.22 13.73
N GLU A 148 1.66 13.05 13.63
CA GLU A 148 2.64 13.97 14.23
C GLU A 148 2.50 15.40 13.68
N ILE A 149 2.37 15.54 12.34
CA ILE A 149 2.17 16.85 11.71
C ILE A 149 0.84 17.46 12.16
N LEU A 150 -0.27 16.69 12.15
CA LEU A 150 -1.58 17.18 12.59
C LEU A 150 -1.54 17.67 14.04
N THR A 151 -0.90 16.90 14.92
CA THR A 151 -0.74 17.25 16.35
C THR A 151 0.12 18.51 16.51
N LYS A 152 1.24 18.62 15.81
CA LYS A 152 2.12 19.80 15.83
C LYS A 152 1.40 21.06 15.41
N GLU A 153 0.53 20.96 14.40
CA GLU A 153 -0.26 22.07 13.87
C GLU A 153 -1.54 22.34 14.67
N LYS A 154 -1.76 21.60 15.79
CA LYS A 154 -2.91 21.71 16.67
C LYS A 154 -4.25 21.55 15.93
N ILE A 155 -4.30 20.59 15.02
CA ILE A 155 -5.54 20.18 14.35
C ILE A 155 -6.24 19.15 15.25
N ASP A 156 -7.53 19.36 15.51
CA ASP A 156 -8.35 18.36 16.21
C ASP A 156 -8.71 17.24 15.23
N PHE A 157 -8.26 16.01 15.51
CA PHE A 157 -8.53 14.88 14.65
C PHE A 157 -8.68 13.57 15.41
N SER A 158 -9.48 12.67 14.84
CA SER A 158 -9.59 11.29 15.29
C SER A 158 -9.03 10.35 14.23
N LYS A 159 -8.07 9.50 14.63
CA LYS A 159 -7.60 8.39 13.80
C LYS A 159 -8.69 7.32 13.72
N ALA A 160 -9.12 6.97 12.52
CA ALA A 160 -10.15 5.98 12.24
C ALA A 160 -9.54 4.80 11.44
N VAL A 161 -9.17 3.73 12.13
CA VAL A 161 -8.64 2.52 11.47
C VAL A 161 -9.78 1.77 10.82
N MET A 162 -9.87 1.83 9.50
CA MET A 162 -10.98 1.27 8.73
C MET A 162 -10.61 0.05 7.91
N TYR A 163 -9.32 -0.25 7.78
CA TYR A 163 -8.79 -1.43 7.09
C TYR A 163 -7.44 -1.83 7.65
N LYS A 164 -7.03 -3.06 7.39
CA LYS A 164 -5.77 -3.65 7.84
C LYS A 164 -5.05 -4.28 6.67
N THR A 165 -3.72 -4.28 6.72
CA THR A 165 -2.89 -5.08 5.83
C THR A 165 -2.66 -6.44 6.48
N VAL A 166 -3.13 -7.49 5.85
CA VAL A 166 -3.04 -8.86 6.38
C VAL A 166 -2.21 -9.76 5.46
N CYS A 167 -1.53 -10.73 6.04
CA CYS A 167 -0.80 -11.73 5.28
C CYS A 167 -1.79 -12.63 4.54
N SER A 168 -1.54 -12.83 3.23
CA SER A 168 -2.32 -13.77 2.43
C SER A 168 -1.98 -15.22 2.84
N ASP A 169 -2.94 -16.12 2.63
CA ASP A 169 -2.67 -17.55 2.67
C ASP A 169 -1.88 -17.92 1.40
N LEU A 170 -0.69 -18.47 1.59
CA LEU A 170 0.23 -18.89 0.52
C LEU A 170 0.45 -20.41 0.52
N SER A 171 -0.46 -21.18 1.10
CA SER A 171 -0.36 -22.65 1.19
C SER A 171 -0.21 -23.32 -0.18
N ASP A 172 -0.78 -22.70 -1.23
CA ASP A 172 -0.64 -23.09 -2.62
C ASP A 172 0.81 -23.02 -3.16
N LEU A 173 1.69 -22.32 -2.49
CA LEU A 173 3.11 -22.21 -2.86
C LEU A 173 4.04 -23.13 -2.06
N ALA A 174 3.54 -23.96 -1.16
CA ALA A 174 4.35 -24.80 -0.25
C ALA A 174 5.37 -25.68 -0.99
N ASP A 175 4.98 -26.27 -2.11
CA ASP A 175 5.81 -27.18 -2.91
C ASP A 175 6.38 -26.52 -4.18
N VAL A 176 6.14 -25.21 -4.37
CA VAL A 176 6.58 -24.49 -5.57
C VAL A 176 7.90 -23.78 -5.29
N LYS A 177 8.90 -24.04 -6.16
CA LYS A 177 10.20 -23.39 -6.09
C LYS A 177 10.35 -22.37 -7.20
N TYR A 178 10.78 -21.16 -6.81
CA TYR A 178 11.15 -20.11 -7.74
C TYR A 178 12.64 -19.83 -7.69
N ASP A 179 13.21 -19.52 -8.85
CA ASP A 179 14.62 -19.12 -8.95
C ASP A 179 14.84 -17.73 -8.36
N MET A 180 13.77 -16.88 -8.39
CA MET A 180 13.79 -15.53 -7.83
C MET A 180 12.47 -15.16 -7.16
N LEU A 181 12.57 -14.53 -5.99
CA LEU A 181 11.47 -13.85 -5.28
C LEU A 181 11.67 -12.34 -5.32
N VAL A 182 10.60 -11.58 -5.61
CA VAL A 182 10.65 -10.12 -5.72
C VAL A 182 9.72 -9.50 -4.69
N PHE A 183 10.29 -8.79 -3.71
CA PHE A 183 9.58 -8.17 -2.59
C PHE A 183 9.50 -6.66 -2.72
N PHE A 184 8.36 -6.08 -2.35
CA PHE A 184 8.07 -4.65 -2.44
C PHE A 184 7.79 -3.97 -1.11
N SER A 185 7.55 -4.74 -0.06
CA SER A 185 7.26 -4.21 1.27
C SER A 185 7.83 -5.08 2.39
N PRO A 186 8.08 -4.52 3.59
CA PRO A 186 8.42 -5.32 4.77
C PRO A 186 7.38 -6.38 5.11
N SER A 187 6.10 -6.07 4.91
CA SER A 187 4.99 -6.99 5.19
C SER A 187 5.02 -8.24 4.29
N ASP A 188 5.64 -8.18 3.10
CA ASP A 188 5.84 -9.37 2.26
C ASP A 188 6.77 -10.37 2.94
N ILE A 189 7.81 -9.87 3.65
CA ILE A 189 8.75 -10.71 4.39
C ILE A 189 8.07 -11.33 5.61
N GLU A 190 7.24 -10.57 6.32
CA GLU A 190 6.44 -11.08 7.42
C GLU A 190 5.49 -12.18 6.93
N SER A 191 4.83 -11.97 5.79
CA SER A 191 3.95 -12.96 5.17
C SER A 191 4.70 -14.22 4.75
N LEU A 192 5.91 -14.09 4.18
CA LEU A 192 6.76 -15.22 3.83
C LEU A 192 6.99 -16.13 5.05
N PHE A 193 7.45 -15.56 6.17
CA PHE A 193 7.77 -16.34 7.36
C PHE A 193 6.54 -16.81 8.14
N LYS A 194 5.43 -16.08 8.07
CA LYS A 194 4.16 -16.54 8.62
C LYS A 194 3.64 -17.80 7.94
N ASN A 195 3.74 -17.85 6.60
CA ASN A 195 3.31 -18.99 5.81
C ASN A 195 4.37 -20.12 5.79
N PHE A 196 5.65 -19.75 5.75
CA PHE A 196 6.78 -20.67 5.64
C PHE A 196 7.83 -20.41 6.74
N PRO A 197 7.57 -20.80 8.01
CA PRO A 197 8.46 -20.49 9.14
C PRO A 197 9.86 -21.11 9.00
N LYS A 198 9.98 -22.18 8.20
CA LYS A 198 11.25 -22.90 7.93
C LYS A 198 11.88 -22.50 6.60
N PHE A 199 11.42 -21.41 5.97
CA PHE A 199 11.97 -20.97 4.69
C PHE A 199 13.50 -20.79 4.76
N LYS A 200 14.19 -21.37 3.77
CA LYS A 200 15.63 -21.20 3.57
C LYS A 200 15.87 -20.74 2.14
N GLN A 201 16.58 -19.64 2.00
CA GLN A 201 16.82 -19.02 0.69
C GLN A 201 17.60 -19.92 -0.27
N ASN A 202 18.59 -20.70 0.24
CA ASN A 202 19.47 -21.57 -0.57
C ASN A 202 19.99 -20.82 -1.83
N THR A 203 19.65 -21.32 -3.02
CA THR A 203 20.05 -20.76 -4.32
C THR A 203 19.06 -19.71 -4.84
N THR A 204 17.86 -19.60 -4.26
CA THR A 204 16.85 -18.62 -4.67
C THR A 204 17.39 -17.19 -4.55
N LYS A 205 17.23 -16.40 -5.62
CA LYS A 205 17.60 -14.99 -5.65
C LYS A 205 16.52 -14.15 -5.01
N ILE A 206 16.93 -13.12 -4.25
CA ILE A 206 16.00 -12.17 -3.63
C ILE A 206 16.24 -10.79 -4.24
N ALA A 207 15.18 -10.25 -4.82
CA ALA A 207 15.12 -8.88 -5.32
C ALA A 207 14.20 -8.05 -4.42
N VAL A 208 14.65 -6.84 -4.04
CA VAL A 208 13.91 -5.95 -3.13
C VAL A 208 13.74 -4.55 -3.71
N PHE A 209 12.57 -3.97 -3.51
CA PHE A 209 12.28 -2.60 -3.90
C PHE A 209 12.17 -1.70 -2.67
N GLY A 210 13.09 -0.73 -2.57
CA GLY A 210 13.13 0.25 -1.49
C GLY A 210 13.92 -0.19 -0.25
N GLN A 211 14.48 0.81 0.44
CA GLN A 211 15.38 0.61 1.58
C GLN A 211 14.71 -0.08 2.77
N THR A 212 13.43 0.22 3.03
CA THR A 212 12.69 -0.40 4.14
C THR A 212 12.47 -1.90 3.93
N THR A 213 12.23 -2.31 2.67
CA THR A 213 12.11 -3.73 2.30
C THR A 213 13.46 -4.43 2.41
N ALA A 214 14.55 -3.77 1.97
CA ALA A 214 15.91 -4.29 2.12
C ALA A 214 16.24 -4.55 3.59
N GLN A 215 15.98 -3.60 4.46
CA GLN A 215 16.21 -3.76 5.90
C GLN A 215 15.41 -4.92 6.49
N ALA A 216 14.17 -5.14 6.06
CA ALA A 216 13.37 -6.29 6.52
C ALA A 216 13.97 -7.64 6.09
N VAL A 217 14.50 -7.72 4.86
CA VAL A 217 15.19 -8.91 4.35
C VAL A 217 16.47 -9.19 5.14
N GLU A 218 17.27 -8.16 5.42
CA GLU A 218 18.49 -8.28 6.24
C GLU A 218 18.19 -8.70 7.67
N ASN A 219 17.17 -8.10 8.30
CA ASN A 219 16.70 -8.47 9.64
C ASN A 219 16.26 -9.95 9.71
N ALA A 220 15.69 -10.45 8.62
CA ALA A 220 15.33 -11.86 8.46
C ALA A 220 16.53 -12.77 8.13
N LYS A 221 17.76 -12.23 8.10
CA LYS A 221 19.02 -12.94 7.78
C LYS A 221 19.00 -13.58 6.39
N LEU A 222 18.32 -12.95 5.44
CA LEU A 222 18.32 -13.34 4.04
C LEU A 222 19.30 -12.48 3.25
N ARG A 223 19.82 -13.05 2.15
CA ARG A 223 20.75 -12.37 1.24
C ARG A 223 19.96 -11.59 0.18
N ILE A 224 20.30 -10.32 -0.03
CA ILE A 224 19.78 -9.52 -1.13
C ILE A 224 20.71 -9.72 -2.34
N ASP A 225 20.13 -10.16 -3.46
CA ASP A 225 20.85 -10.33 -4.72
C ASP A 225 20.62 -9.14 -5.66
N ILE A 226 19.45 -8.48 -5.56
CA ILE A 226 19.09 -7.32 -6.39
C ILE A 226 18.40 -6.28 -5.50
N MET A 227 18.82 -5.01 -5.62
CA MET A 227 18.19 -3.88 -4.95
C MET A 227 17.79 -2.80 -5.97
N ALA A 228 16.54 -2.37 -5.92
CA ALA A 228 16.01 -1.26 -6.69
C ALA A 228 15.19 -0.32 -5.75
N PRO A 229 15.00 0.97 -6.10
CA PRO A 229 15.64 1.66 -7.22
C PRO A 229 17.11 1.97 -6.95
N ASN A 230 17.90 2.04 -8.01
CA ASN A 230 19.27 2.55 -7.97
C ASN A 230 19.55 3.38 -9.24
N PRO A 231 20.66 4.14 -9.32
CA PRO A 231 20.94 5.03 -10.46
C PRO A 231 20.95 4.33 -11.83
N LYS A 232 21.32 3.05 -11.90
CA LYS A 232 21.33 2.26 -13.14
C LYS A 232 20.00 1.58 -13.43
N ALA A 233 19.18 1.38 -12.41
CA ALA A 233 17.91 0.66 -12.49
C ALA A 233 16.83 1.35 -11.63
N PRO A 234 16.12 2.35 -12.17
CA PRO A 234 15.07 3.08 -11.44
C PRO A 234 13.82 2.24 -11.21
N SER A 235 13.66 1.10 -11.90
CA SER A 235 12.53 0.17 -11.73
C SER A 235 13.05 -1.24 -11.42
N MET A 236 12.19 -2.05 -10.77
CA MET A 236 12.52 -3.44 -10.46
C MET A 236 12.69 -4.28 -11.73
N SER A 237 11.83 -4.10 -12.74
CA SER A 237 11.95 -4.80 -14.02
C SER A 237 13.31 -4.55 -14.69
N LYS A 238 13.79 -3.28 -14.65
CA LYS A 238 15.12 -2.93 -15.18
C LYS A 238 16.25 -3.53 -14.34
N ALA A 239 16.12 -3.57 -13.02
CA ALA A 239 17.11 -4.19 -12.14
C ALA A 239 17.25 -5.69 -12.41
N ILE A 240 16.13 -6.40 -12.57
CA ILE A 240 16.11 -7.82 -12.92
C ILE A 240 16.72 -8.06 -14.31
N GLU A 241 16.38 -7.22 -15.30
CA GLU A 241 16.95 -7.32 -16.65
C GLU A 241 18.49 -7.23 -16.61
N LEU A 242 19.03 -6.20 -15.95
CA LEU A 242 20.48 -6.02 -15.83
C LEU A 242 21.15 -7.20 -15.12
N PHE A 243 20.52 -7.73 -14.07
CA PHE A 243 21.06 -8.88 -13.34
C PHE A 243 21.15 -10.14 -14.21
N ILE A 244 20.13 -10.39 -15.05
CA ILE A 244 20.12 -11.54 -15.96
C ILE A 244 21.16 -11.39 -17.09
N GLN A 245 21.41 -10.17 -17.56
CA GLN A 245 22.37 -9.87 -18.62
C GLN A 245 23.84 -9.97 -18.17
N GLN A 246 24.10 -9.82 -16.86
CA GLN A 246 25.46 -9.93 -16.29
C GLN A 246 25.95 -11.38 -16.14
N LYS A 247 25.11 -12.36 -16.44
CA LYS A 247 25.39 -13.80 -16.38
C LYS A 247 25.45 -14.40 -17.78
#